data_bb21626b8e3a54ba73f6f21949f14c2b
#
_entry.id   bb21626b8e3a54ba73f6f21949f14c2b
#
_cell.length_a   1.000
_cell.length_b   1.000
_cell.length_c   1.000
_cell.angle_alpha   90.00
_cell.angle_beta   90.00
_cell.angle_gamma   90.00
#
_symmetry.space_group_name_H-M   'P 1'
#
loop_
_entity.id
_entity.type
_entity.pdbx_description
1 polymer ?
#
loop_
_entity_poly.entity_id
_entity_poly.type
_entity_poly.pdbx_seq_one_letter_code
_entity_poly.pdbx_strand_id
1 'polypeptide(L)'
;MAVALPTLFAFMFCFMEMCLAFYSFDMISEAAREGARYGMVHGASCPNSSNPTCEATATQVNTYVSGLGWPNLAGGTIAPSTTYPDGDEAVGHRVRVQVTYTYKITMPFVPRKSISMSSTSLMRIIQ
;
A
#
# COMPACT_ATOMS: atom_id res chain seq x y z
N MET A 1 -44.08 -9.66 -3.83
CA MET A 1 -43.26 -9.09 -4.92
C MET A 1 -42.49 -7.83 -4.48
N ALA A 2 -43.05 -6.93 -3.67
CA ALA A 2 -42.41 -5.64 -3.31
C ALA A 2 -41.13 -5.77 -2.45
N VAL A 3 -40.90 -6.84 -1.72
CA VAL A 3 -39.74 -7.04 -0.82
C VAL A 3 -38.55 -7.71 -1.52
N ALA A 4 -38.79 -8.43 -2.60
CA ALA A 4 -37.75 -9.17 -3.32
C ALA A 4 -36.76 -8.25 -4.04
N LEU A 5 -37.23 -7.13 -4.56
CA LEU A 5 -36.42 -6.20 -5.36
C LEU A 5 -35.41 -5.42 -4.50
N PRO A 6 -35.76 -4.82 -3.34
CA PRO A 6 -34.77 -4.18 -2.47
C PRO A 6 -33.77 -5.16 -1.87
N THR A 7 -34.17 -6.40 -1.56
CA THR A 7 -33.24 -7.44 -1.08
C THR A 7 -32.20 -7.82 -2.13
N LEU A 8 -32.61 -7.92 -3.40
CA LEU A 8 -31.71 -8.20 -4.51
C LEU A 8 -30.67 -7.06 -4.69
N PHE A 9 -31.12 -5.79 -4.63
CA PHE A 9 -30.21 -4.64 -4.73
C PHE A 9 -29.25 -4.58 -3.55
N ALA A 10 -29.70 -4.83 -2.32
CA ALA A 10 -28.83 -4.85 -1.15
C ALA A 10 -27.72 -5.91 -1.31
N PHE A 11 -28.05 -7.09 -1.82
CA PHE A 11 -27.09 -8.16 -2.06
C PHE A 11 -26.08 -7.77 -3.15
N MET A 12 -26.56 -7.15 -4.23
CA MET A 12 -25.70 -6.70 -5.33
C MET A 12 -24.72 -5.60 -4.90
N PHE A 13 -25.17 -4.63 -4.09
CA PHE A 13 -24.29 -3.59 -3.53
C PHE A 13 -23.26 -4.17 -2.57
N CYS A 14 -23.65 -5.12 -1.71
CA CYS A 14 -22.75 -5.82 -0.80
C CYS A 14 -21.62 -6.55 -1.56
N PHE A 15 -21.98 -7.23 -2.64
CA PHE A 15 -21.01 -7.93 -3.48
C PHE A 15 -20.04 -6.96 -4.18
N MET A 16 -20.54 -5.83 -4.68
CA MET A 16 -19.72 -4.80 -5.32
C MET A 16 -18.72 -4.19 -4.33
N GLU A 17 -19.15 -3.85 -3.12
CA GLU A 17 -18.26 -3.34 -2.07
C GLU A 17 -17.19 -4.35 -1.68
N MET A 18 -17.55 -5.63 -1.60
CA MET A 18 -16.60 -6.70 -1.32
C MET A 18 -15.52 -6.81 -2.41
N CYS A 19 -15.91 -6.71 -3.69
CA CYS A 19 -14.96 -6.69 -4.80
C CYS A 19 -14.01 -5.48 -4.73
N LEU A 20 -14.52 -4.29 -4.40
CA LEU A 20 -13.72 -3.09 -4.24
C LEU A 20 -12.75 -3.20 -3.06
N ALA A 21 -13.16 -3.81 -1.97
CA ALA A 21 -12.29 -4.07 -0.82
C ALA A 21 -11.14 -5.04 -1.19
N PHE A 22 -11.41 -6.13 -1.89
CA PHE A 22 -10.39 -7.05 -2.38
C PHE A 22 -9.42 -6.37 -3.36
N TYR A 23 -9.96 -5.61 -4.29
CA TYR A 23 -9.14 -4.84 -5.23
C TYR A 23 -8.20 -3.87 -4.50
N SER A 24 -8.71 -3.16 -3.48
CA SER A 24 -7.90 -2.26 -2.67
C SER A 24 -6.79 -3.00 -1.91
N PHE A 25 -7.07 -4.21 -1.42
CA PHE A 25 -6.09 -5.05 -0.73
C PHE A 25 -4.98 -5.52 -1.68
N ASP A 26 -5.33 -5.93 -2.89
CA ASP A 26 -4.35 -6.34 -3.91
C ASP A 26 -3.42 -5.19 -4.28
N MET A 27 -3.98 -4.00 -4.46
CA MET A 27 -3.22 -2.79 -4.76
C MET A 27 -2.22 -2.41 -3.67
N ILE A 28 -2.58 -2.45 -2.39
CA ILE A 28 -1.63 -2.15 -1.30
C ILE A 28 -0.53 -3.21 -1.21
N SER A 29 -0.83 -4.45 -1.60
CA SER A 29 0.14 -5.52 -1.68
C SER A 29 1.18 -5.25 -2.77
N GLU A 30 0.75 -4.83 -3.94
CA GLU A 30 1.65 -4.42 -5.02
C GLU A 30 2.46 -3.17 -4.65
N ALA A 31 1.84 -2.17 -4.02
CA ALA A 31 2.52 -0.97 -3.54
C ALA A 31 3.64 -1.30 -2.54
N ALA A 32 3.39 -2.22 -1.61
CA ALA A 32 4.40 -2.66 -0.65
C ALA A 32 5.56 -3.39 -1.33
N ARG A 33 5.29 -4.22 -2.33
CA ARG A 33 6.32 -4.91 -3.12
C ARG A 33 7.15 -3.95 -3.93
N GLU A 34 6.52 -3.00 -4.61
CA GLU A 34 7.22 -2.01 -5.44
C GLU A 34 8.08 -1.08 -4.58
N GLY A 35 7.58 -0.63 -3.43
CA GLY A 35 8.38 0.13 -2.47
C GLY A 35 9.59 -0.64 -1.94
N ALA A 36 9.42 -1.94 -1.64
CA ALA A 36 10.52 -2.79 -1.20
C ALA A 36 11.55 -3.02 -2.33
N ARG A 37 11.11 -3.17 -3.59
CA ARG A 37 12.01 -3.25 -4.75
C ARG A 37 12.80 -1.97 -4.95
N TYR A 38 12.14 -0.82 -4.80
CA TYR A 38 12.81 0.47 -4.88
C TYR A 38 13.89 0.58 -3.80
N GLY A 39 13.59 0.27 -2.53
CA GLY A 39 14.56 0.27 -1.44
C GLY A 39 15.68 -0.77 -1.61
N MET A 40 15.41 -1.91 -2.24
CA MET A 40 16.40 -2.96 -2.51
C MET A 40 17.51 -2.49 -3.48
N VAL A 41 17.16 -1.65 -4.46
CA VAL A 41 18.07 -1.20 -5.53
C VAL A 41 18.80 0.10 -5.17
N HIS A 42 18.31 0.83 -4.17
CA HIS A 42 18.84 2.13 -3.75
C HIS A 42 19.41 2.07 -2.32
N GLY A 43 20.20 1.06 -2.02
CA GLY A 43 20.92 0.96 -0.74
C GLY A 43 22.16 1.85 -0.66
N ALA A 44 22.88 1.73 0.46
CA ALA A 44 24.05 2.57 0.78
C ALA A 44 25.23 2.44 -0.21
N SER A 45 25.28 1.34 -0.99
CA SER A 45 26.35 1.10 -1.98
C SER A 45 25.94 1.46 -3.42
N CYS A 46 24.92 2.27 -3.59
CA CYS A 46 24.46 2.71 -4.89
C CYS A 46 25.63 3.33 -5.70
N PRO A 47 25.92 2.87 -6.95
CA PRO A 47 27.14 3.18 -7.67
C PRO A 47 27.28 4.65 -8.12
N ASN A 48 26.34 5.50 -7.80
CA ASN A 48 26.34 6.91 -8.22
C ASN A 48 26.67 7.84 -7.03
N SER A 49 27.86 7.65 -6.47
CA SER A 49 28.39 8.45 -5.36
C SER A 49 28.47 9.98 -5.64
N SER A 50 28.24 10.40 -6.89
CA SER A 50 28.13 11.81 -7.28
C SER A 50 26.72 12.40 -7.11
N ASN A 51 25.72 11.58 -6.82
CA ASN A 51 24.35 12.03 -6.62
C ASN A 51 23.85 11.58 -5.22
N PRO A 52 23.78 12.49 -4.24
CA PRO A 52 23.31 12.18 -2.89
C PRO A 52 21.86 11.69 -2.83
N THR A 53 21.18 11.60 -3.97
CA THR A 53 19.82 11.08 -4.09
C THR A 53 19.75 9.59 -4.48
N CYS A 54 20.90 8.93 -4.60
CA CYS A 54 20.92 7.51 -4.97
C CYS A 54 20.54 6.60 -3.80
N GLU A 55 20.98 6.94 -2.59
CA GLU A 55 20.61 6.23 -1.38
C GLU A 55 19.17 6.56 -0.97
N ALA A 56 18.31 5.56 -0.92
CA ALA A 56 16.91 5.76 -0.59
C ALA A 56 16.67 5.64 0.91
N THR A 57 16.65 6.78 1.58
CA THR A 57 16.16 6.87 2.96
C THR A 57 14.70 6.41 3.06
N ALA A 58 14.27 5.98 4.27
CA ALA A 58 12.89 5.57 4.52
C ALA A 58 11.85 6.59 4.03
N THR A 59 12.17 7.90 4.15
CA THR A 59 11.30 8.99 3.68
C THR A 59 11.18 9.01 2.15
N GLN A 60 12.27 8.76 1.43
CA GLN A 60 12.25 8.73 -0.04
C GLN A 60 11.48 7.52 -0.56
N VAL A 61 11.64 6.35 0.06
CA VAL A 61 10.82 5.16 -0.27
C VAL A 61 9.34 5.44 -0.04
N ASN A 62 8.98 6.05 1.10
CA ASN A 62 7.60 6.41 1.40
C ASN A 62 7.04 7.43 0.39
N THR A 63 7.84 8.42 0.00
CA THR A 63 7.46 9.42 -1.03
C THR A 63 7.25 8.75 -2.38
N TYR A 64 8.14 7.85 -2.77
CA TYR A 64 8.02 7.06 -4.00
C TYR A 64 6.72 6.26 -4.02
N VAL A 65 6.44 5.50 -2.96
CA VAL A 65 5.20 4.70 -2.84
C VAL A 65 3.96 5.58 -2.90
N SER A 66 3.97 6.73 -2.22
CA SER A 66 2.86 7.69 -2.27
C SER A 66 2.66 8.30 -3.66
N GLY A 67 3.74 8.45 -4.43
CA GLY A 67 3.75 9.03 -5.78
C GLY A 67 3.32 8.07 -6.89
N LEU A 68 3.15 6.77 -6.62
CA LEU A 68 2.75 5.77 -7.62
C LEU A 68 1.32 5.98 -8.17
N GLY A 69 0.59 6.98 -7.68
CA GLY A 69 -0.67 7.42 -8.27
C GLY A 69 -1.81 6.40 -8.17
N TRP A 70 -1.84 5.65 -7.09
CA TRP A 70 -2.88 4.65 -6.86
C TRP A 70 -4.28 5.27 -6.90
N PRO A 71 -5.25 4.64 -7.55
CA PRO A 71 -6.60 5.16 -7.61
C PRO A 71 -7.17 5.29 -6.20
N ASN A 72 -7.55 6.51 -5.84
CA ASN A 72 -8.17 6.83 -4.57
C ASN A 72 -9.62 6.34 -4.56
N LEU A 73 -9.80 5.03 -4.50
CA LEU A 73 -11.10 4.40 -4.40
C LEU A 73 -11.69 4.71 -3.02
N ALA A 74 -12.92 5.20 -3.01
CA ALA A 74 -13.67 5.50 -1.79
C ALA A 74 -13.04 6.53 -0.84
N GLY A 75 -12.16 7.43 -1.33
CA GLY A 75 -11.56 8.49 -0.51
C GLY A 75 -10.68 7.97 0.62
N GLY A 76 -10.09 6.80 0.47
CA GLY A 76 -9.13 6.25 1.42
C GLY A 76 -7.76 6.94 1.35
N THR A 77 -6.98 6.80 2.39
CA THR A 77 -5.62 7.33 2.49
C THR A 77 -4.61 6.19 2.55
N ILE A 78 -3.55 6.29 1.76
CA ILE A 78 -2.42 5.37 1.80
C ILE A 78 -1.38 5.93 2.76
N ALA A 79 -0.92 5.12 3.70
CA ALA A 79 0.13 5.46 4.64
C ALA A 79 1.27 4.42 4.53
N PRO A 80 2.28 4.67 3.69
CA PRO A 80 3.47 3.84 3.63
C PRO A 80 4.38 4.09 4.83
N SER A 81 5.00 3.04 5.35
CA SER A 81 5.97 3.09 6.43
C SER A 81 7.13 2.16 6.09
N THR A 82 8.30 2.72 5.87
CA THR A 82 9.53 1.97 5.59
C THR A 82 10.38 1.88 6.83
N THR A 83 10.91 0.70 7.10
CA THR A 83 11.82 0.43 8.22
C THR A 83 12.96 -0.46 7.77
N TYR A 84 14.14 -0.23 8.32
CA TYR A 84 15.32 -1.07 8.15
C TYR A 84 15.55 -1.89 9.43
N PRO A 85 15.10 -3.15 9.47
CA PRO A 85 15.15 -3.97 10.69
C PRO A 85 16.57 -4.24 11.20
N ASP A 86 17.56 -4.18 10.32
CA ASP A 86 18.96 -4.44 10.62
C ASP A 86 19.75 -3.16 10.99
N GLY A 87 19.08 -1.98 10.99
CA GLY A 87 19.57 -0.71 11.51
C GLY A 87 20.07 0.29 10.47
N ASP A 88 20.43 -0.18 9.28
CA ASP A 88 20.97 0.65 8.19
C ASP A 88 20.57 0.12 6.80
N GLU A 89 20.92 0.87 5.75
CA GLU A 89 20.68 0.54 4.34
C GLU A 89 21.84 -0.25 3.69
N ALA A 90 22.69 -0.93 4.49
CA ALA A 90 23.85 -1.66 3.98
C ALA A 90 23.44 -2.86 3.12
N VAL A 91 24.31 -3.19 2.15
CA VAL A 91 24.13 -4.36 1.28
C VAL A 91 24.02 -5.64 2.09
N GLY A 92 23.00 -6.44 1.80
CA GLY A 92 22.69 -7.68 2.52
C GLY A 92 21.71 -7.51 3.68
N HIS A 93 21.48 -6.30 4.14
CA HIS A 93 20.47 -5.97 5.14
C HIS A 93 19.06 -5.96 4.53
N ARG A 94 18.04 -5.87 5.37
CA ARG A 94 16.64 -6.00 4.95
C ARG A 94 15.94 -4.64 4.96
N VAL A 95 15.19 -4.37 3.90
CA VAL A 95 14.23 -3.29 3.86
C VAL A 95 12.83 -3.87 4.02
N ARG A 96 12.06 -3.30 4.94
CA ARG A 96 10.65 -3.62 5.19
C ARG A 96 9.79 -2.43 4.83
N VAL A 97 8.88 -2.63 3.91
CA VAL A 97 7.88 -1.62 3.53
C VAL A 97 6.50 -2.14 3.91
N GLN A 98 5.82 -1.42 4.77
CA GLN A 98 4.45 -1.66 5.15
C GLN A 98 3.58 -0.55 4.58
N VAL A 99 2.53 -0.93 3.88
CA VAL A 99 1.55 0.00 3.35
C VAL A 99 0.22 -0.24 4.05
N THR A 100 -0.29 0.79 4.70
CA THR A 100 -1.60 0.76 5.36
C THR A 100 -2.57 1.60 4.55
N TYR A 101 -3.76 1.08 4.34
CA TYR A 101 -4.84 1.74 3.65
C TYR A 101 -6.13 1.68 4.48
N THR A 102 -6.77 2.82 4.64
CA THR A 102 -8.07 2.90 5.32
C THR A 102 -9.17 2.99 4.29
N TYR A 103 -9.83 1.86 4.06
CA TYR A 103 -10.98 1.76 3.16
C TYR A 103 -12.24 2.26 3.87
N LYS A 104 -12.99 3.16 3.23
CA LYS A 104 -14.25 3.68 3.75
C LYS A 104 -15.42 3.03 3.02
N ILE A 105 -16.27 2.33 3.76
CA ILE A 105 -17.48 1.74 3.23
C ILE A 105 -18.50 2.85 2.94
N THR A 106 -18.98 2.92 1.71
CA THR A 106 -19.89 3.99 1.24
C THR A 106 -21.27 3.43 0.88
N MET A 107 -21.70 2.38 1.54
CA MET A 107 -23.03 1.80 1.27
C MET A 107 -24.17 2.73 1.73
N PRO A 108 -25.23 2.91 0.91
CA PRO A 108 -26.47 3.47 1.38
C PRO A 108 -27.08 2.52 2.43
N PHE A 109 -27.63 3.06 3.51
CA PHE A 109 -28.27 2.34 4.62
C PHE A 109 -27.36 1.64 5.64
N VAL A 110 -26.05 1.68 5.47
CA VAL A 110 -25.08 1.15 6.45
C VAL A 110 -24.36 2.33 7.13
N PRO A 111 -24.20 2.31 8.47
CA PRO A 111 -23.39 3.34 9.13
C PRO A 111 -21.97 3.32 8.57
N ARG A 112 -21.44 4.51 8.30
CA ARG A 112 -20.09 4.67 7.75
C ARG A 112 -19.06 4.01 8.65
N LYS A 113 -18.52 2.88 8.21
CA LYS A 113 -17.40 2.20 8.86
C LYS A 113 -16.18 2.27 7.96
N SER A 114 -15.02 2.31 8.58
CA SER A 114 -13.72 2.20 7.91
C SER A 114 -13.07 0.88 8.27
N ILE A 115 -12.45 0.24 7.29
CA ILE A 115 -11.64 -0.98 7.47
C ILE A 115 -10.20 -0.61 7.18
N SER A 116 -9.33 -0.83 8.17
CA SER A 116 -7.90 -0.68 7.98
C SER A 116 -7.31 -1.97 7.44
N MET A 117 -6.65 -1.89 6.30
CA MET A 117 -5.94 -3.00 5.65
C MET A 117 -4.46 -2.66 5.62
N SER A 118 -3.60 -3.64 5.81
CA SER A 118 -2.15 -3.46 5.71
C SER A 118 -1.50 -4.61 4.97
N SER A 119 -0.48 -4.29 4.19
CA SER A 119 0.38 -5.27 3.55
C SER A 119 1.83 -4.92 3.82
N THR A 120 2.68 -5.94 4.00
CA THR A 120 4.09 -5.78 4.33
C THR A 120 4.92 -6.59 3.36
N SER A 121 5.92 -5.96 2.77
CA SER A 121 6.94 -6.62 1.96
C SER A 121 8.31 -6.47 2.60
N LEU A 122 9.12 -7.54 2.55
CA LEU A 122 10.47 -7.58 3.08
C LEU A 122 11.40 -8.06 1.98
N MET A 123 12.43 -7.27 1.67
CA MET A 123 13.44 -7.63 0.66
C MET A 123 14.84 -7.38 1.20
N ARG A 124 15.86 -8.02 0.58
CA ARG A 124 17.27 -7.76 0.85
C ARG A 124 17.83 -6.71 -0.07
N ILE A 125 18.60 -5.81 0.47
CA ILE A 125 19.31 -4.76 -0.26
C ILE A 125 20.47 -5.40 -1.00
N ILE A 126 20.61 -5.09 -2.30
CA ILE A 126 21.62 -5.67 -3.20
C ILE A 126 22.62 -4.66 -3.73
N GLN A 127 22.36 -3.36 -3.52
CA GLN A 127 23.23 -2.25 -3.94
C GLN A 127 23.35 -1.19 -2.87
#